data_2543b3acc9ff2fc0b55752928048dc4c
#
_entry.id   2543b3acc9ff2fc0b55752928048dc4c
#
_cell.length_a   1.000
_cell.length_b   1.000
_cell.length_c   1.000
_cell.angle_alpha   90.00
_cell.angle_beta   90.00
_cell.angle_gamma   90.00
#
_symmetry.space_group_name_H-M   'P 1'
#
loop_
_entity.id
_entity.type
_entity.pdbx_description
1 polymer ?
#
loop_
_entity_poly.entity_id
_entity_poly.type
_entity_poly.pdbx_seq_one_letter_code
_entity_poly.pdbx_strand_id
1 'polypeptide(L)'
;MTAPLAWLIDTNVVSEMMRPRPEPRVAGFLDSIADEGLGLASITVWEVLDGIGRLAPGRRRRGLVDRFHDLLDELFEDRIVEWTLADAEACARIMENKRRRGEALDDHVPDAFLAAAAATRGLAVVTRNTGEFRNTGVETVDPWVGVRI
;
A
#
# COMPACT_ATOMS: atom_id res chain seq x y z
N MET A 1 3.15 -17.84 -16.32
CA MET A 1 3.70 -16.48 -16.24
C MET A 1 2.96 -15.68 -15.20
N THR A 2 3.70 -15.02 -14.32
CA THR A 2 3.10 -14.07 -13.37
C THR A 2 2.63 -12.83 -14.13
N ALA A 3 1.48 -12.29 -13.77
CA ALA A 3 1.02 -11.01 -14.31
C ALA A 3 2.05 -9.91 -14.01
N PRO A 4 2.25 -8.92 -14.90
CA PRO A 4 3.08 -7.78 -14.59
C PRO A 4 2.50 -7.01 -13.41
N LEU A 5 3.37 -6.43 -12.58
CA LEU A 5 2.94 -5.61 -11.46
C LEU A 5 2.40 -4.28 -11.98
N ALA A 6 1.21 -3.90 -11.56
CA ALA A 6 0.56 -2.64 -11.96
C ALA A 6 0.13 -1.79 -10.77
N TRP A 7 -0.12 -2.41 -9.63
CA TRP A 7 -0.71 -1.75 -8.46
C TRP A 7 0.07 -2.06 -7.19
N LEU A 8 0.32 -1.03 -6.38
CA LEU A 8 0.75 -1.19 -5.00
C LEU A 8 -0.44 -0.94 -4.07
N ILE A 9 -0.58 -1.78 -3.07
CA ILE A 9 -1.70 -1.74 -2.13
C ILE A 9 -1.22 -1.15 -0.81
N ASP A 10 -1.91 -0.09 -0.36
CA ASP A 10 -1.54 0.59 0.89
C ASP A 10 -1.99 -0.21 2.12
N THR A 11 -1.35 0.07 3.24
CA THR A 11 -1.58 -0.61 4.52
C THR A 11 -3.04 -0.61 4.95
N ASN A 12 -3.76 0.50 4.78
CA ASN A 12 -5.18 0.57 5.17
C ASN A 12 -6.05 -0.42 4.39
N VAL A 13 -5.73 -0.67 3.13
CA VAL A 13 -6.44 -1.64 2.29
C VAL A 13 -6.09 -3.07 2.70
N VAL A 14 -4.79 -3.34 2.94
CA VAL A 14 -4.34 -4.64 3.43
C VAL A 14 -5.02 -4.97 4.77
N SER A 15 -5.05 -4.01 5.68
CA SER A 15 -5.70 -4.18 6.99
C SER A 15 -7.19 -4.50 6.86
N GLU A 16 -7.88 -3.86 5.92
CA GLU A 16 -9.29 -4.17 5.64
C GLU A 16 -9.45 -5.62 5.19
N MET A 17 -8.58 -6.09 4.30
CA MET A 17 -8.63 -7.47 3.80
C MET A 17 -8.28 -8.53 4.85
N MET A 18 -7.64 -8.12 5.96
CA MET A 18 -7.34 -9.01 7.08
C MET A 18 -8.49 -9.17 8.06
N ARG A 19 -9.55 -8.38 7.95
CA ARG A 19 -10.73 -8.50 8.79
C ARG A 19 -11.51 -9.78 8.46
N PRO A 20 -12.22 -10.38 9.44
CA PRO A 20 -13.05 -11.57 9.18
C PRO A 20 -14.10 -11.34 8.08
N ARG A 21 -14.63 -10.12 7.98
CA ARG A 21 -15.60 -9.71 6.95
C ARG A 21 -15.14 -8.42 6.31
N PRO A 22 -14.25 -8.49 5.30
CA PRO A 22 -13.82 -7.29 4.59
C PRO A 22 -14.99 -6.56 3.92
N GLU A 23 -14.85 -5.25 3.79
CA GLU A 23 -15.83 -4.44 3.05
C GLU A 23 -15.97 -4.99 1.62
N PRO A 24 -17.20 -5.37 1.18
CA PRO A 24 -17.38 -5.98 -0.14
C PRO A 24 -16.90 -5.10 -1.31
N ARG A 25 -17.02 -3.78 -1.19
CA ARG A 25 -16.53 -2.87 -2.23
C ARG A 25 -15.03 -2.93 -2.38
N VAL A 26 -14.31 -3.06 -1.28
CA VAL A 26 -12.84 -3.17 -1.29
C VAL A 26 -12.43 -4.51 -1.90
N ALA A 27 -12.99 -5.60 -1.40
CA ALA A 27 -12.69 -6.94 -1.92
C ALA A 27 -13.04 -7.05 -3.41
N GLY A 28 -14.20 -6.54 -3.80
CA GLY A 28 -14.64 -6.55 -5.21
C GLY A 28 -13.73 -5.72 -6.11
N PHE A 29 -13.28 -4.57 -5.64
CA PHE A 29 -12.34 -3.76 -6.42
C PHE A 29 -11.02 -4.48 -6.63
N LEU A 30 -10.44 -5.07 -5.59
CA LEU A 30 -9.18 -5.82 -5.71
C LEU A 30 -9.33 -7.02 -6.64
N ASP A 31 -10.45 -7.74 -6.57
CA ASP A 31 -10.74 -8.83 -7.51
C ASP A 31 -10.77 -8.34 -8.95
N SER A 32 -11.34 -7.16 -9.18
CA SER A 32 -11.48 -6.60 -10.53
C SER A 32 -10.14 -6.22 -11.17
N ILE A 33 -9.11 -5.93 -10.36
CA ILE A 33 -7.78 -5.54 -10.85
C ILE A 33 -6.71 -6.62 -10.62
N ALA A 34 -7.08 -7.76 -10.04
CA ALA A 34 -6.12 -8.81 -9.68
C ALA A 34 -5.30 -9.29 -10.88
N ASP A 35 -5.91 -9.38 -12.06
CA ASP A 35 -5.22 -9.81 -13.29
C ASP A 35 -4.16 -8.82 -13.76
N GLU A 36 -4.25 -7.56 -13.35
CA GLU A 36 -3.28 -6.53 -13.70
C GLU A 36 -2.01 -6.62 -12.88
N GLY A 37 -2.04 -7.33 -11.76
CA GLY A 37 -0.89 -7.55 -10.89
C GLY A 37 -0.87 -6.63 -9.67
N LEU A 38 -1.11 -7.22 -8.51
CA LEU A 38 -1.10 -6.54 -7.21
C LEU A 38 0.17 -6.88 -6.44
N GLY A 39 0.75 -5.90 -5.79
CA GLY A 39 1.91 -6.12 -4.95
C GLY A 39 1.97 -5.17 -3.77
N LEU A 40 2.96 -5.35 -2.92
CA LEU A 40 3.23 -4.53 -1.76
C LEU A 40 4.63 -3.94 -1.83
N ALA A 41 4.79 -2.73 -1.35
CA ALA A 41 6.11 -2.20 -1.04
C ALA A 41 6.62 -2.80 0.26
N SER A 42 7.93 -2.94 0.42
CA SER A 42 8.53 -3.45 1.66
C SER A 42 8.16 -2.60 2.88
N ILE A 43 8.00 -1.28 2.71
CA ILE A 43 7.53 -0.39 3.79
C ILE A 43 6.11 -0.78 4.25
N THR A 44 5.25 -1.19 3.34
CA THR A 44 3.89 -1.62 3.66
C THR A 44 3.91 -2.92 4.46
N VAL A 45 4.75 -3.86 4.08
CA VAL A 45 4.95 -5.11 4.85
C VAL A 45 5.37 -4.79 6.28
N TRP A 46 6.33 -3.87 6.45
CA TRP A 46 6.76 -3.43 7.77
C TRP A 46 5.61 -2.82 8.57
N GLU A 47 4.84 -1.93 7.97
CA GLU A 47 3.70 -1.29 8.66
C GLU A 47 2.68 -2.31 9.16
N VAL A 48 2.35 -3.30 8.34
CA VAL A 48 1.41 -4.36 8.73
C VAL A 48 1.97 -5.18 9.90
N LEU A 49 3.23 -5.62 9.78
CA LEU A 49 3.86 -6.43 10.81
C LEU A 49 4.07 -5.64 12.11
N ASP A 50 4.43 -4.37 12.02
CA ASP A 50 4.55 -3.48 13.18
C ASP A 50 3.21 -3.30 13.89
N GLY A 51 2.14 -3.08 13.12
CA GLY A 51 0.79 -2.96 13.67
C GLY A 51 0.34 -4.23 14.39
N ILE A 52 0.59 -5.40 13.80
CA ILE A 52 0.30 -6.69 14.45
C ILE A 52 1.16 -6.85 15.71
N GLY A 53 2.43 -6.46 15.64
CA GLY A 53 3.38 -6.56 16.75
C GLY A 53 3.02 -5.73 17.99
N ARG A 54 2.19 -4.70 17.82
CA ARG A 54 1.70 -3.88 18.93
C ARG A 54 0.57 -4.52 19.72
N LEU A 55 -0.04 -5.58 19.18
CA LEU A 55 -1.08 -6.32 19.87
C LEU A 55 -0.46 -7.20 20.96
N ALA A 56 -1.25 -7.45 22.02
CA ALA A 56 -0.85 -8.41 23.05
C ALA A 56 -0.60 -9.79 22.44
N PRO A 57 0.45 -10.51 22.92
CA PRO A 57 0.66 -11.90 22.48
C PRO A 57 -0.57 -12.75 22.72
N GLY A 58 -0.94 -13.59 21.76
CA GLY A 58 -2.09 -14.47 21.89
C GLY A 58 -2.68 -14.88 20.56
N ARG A 59 -3.87 -15.47 20.64
CA ARG A 59 -4.56 -16.07 19.50
C ARG A 59 -4.86 -15.04 18.39
N ARG A 60 -5.34 -13.85 18.77
CA ARG A 60 -5.68 -12.81 17.79
C ARG A 60 -4.46 -12.37 16.99
N ARG A 61 -3.35 -12.14 17.69
CA ARG A 61 -2.09 -11.73 17.05
C ARG A 61 -1.60 -12.80 16.08
N ARG A 62 -1.59 -14.07 16.51
CA ARG A 62 -1.17 -15.19 15.64
C ARG A 62 -2.07 -15.35 14.44
N GLY A 63 -3.38 -15.22 14.63
CA GLY A 63 -4.35 -15.29 13.54
C GLY A 63 -4.15 -14.21 12.49
N LEU A 64 -3.81 -12.99 12.91
CA LEU A 64 -3.52 -11.90 11.96
C LEU A 64 -2.21 -12.14 11.20
N VAL A 65 -1.18 -12.68 11.85
CA VAL A 65 0.06 -13.07 11.15
C VAL A 65 -0.24 -14.11 10.08
N ASP A 66 -1.00 -15.14 10.41
CA ASP A 66 -1.36 -16.19 9.45
C ASP A 66 -2.20 -15.62 8.30
N ARG A 67 -3.15 -14.76 8.61
CA ARG A 67 -3.99 -14.12 7.59
C ARG A 67 -3.15 -13.25 6.65
N PHE A 68 -2.17 -12.52 7.18
CA PHE A 68 -1.28 -11.71 6.35
C PHE A 68 -0.43 -12.59 5.43
N HIS A 69 0.10 -13.70 5.93
CA HIS A 69 0.86 -14.65 5.10
C HIS A 69 -0.02 -15.24 3.99
N ASP A 70 -1.28 -15.57 4.28
CA ASP A 70 -2.22 -16.04 3.25
C ASP A 70 -2.42 -14.97 2.16
N LEU A 71 -2.57 -13.71 2.54
CA LEU A 71 -2.70 -12.62 1.56
C LEU A 71 -1.45 -12.47 0.71
N LEU A 72 -0.26 -12.59 1.31
CA LEU A 72 1.00 -12.53 0.56
C LEU A 72 1.06 -13.60 -0.51
N ASP A 73 0.63 -14.82 -0.19
CA ASP A 73 0.65 -15.94 -1.13
C ASP A 73 -0.45 -15.82 -2.18
N GLU A 74 -1.69 -15.59 -1.75
CA GLU A 74 -2.87 -15.74 -2.59
C GLU A 74 -3.21 -14.50 -3.41
N LEU A 75 -3.14 -13.31 -2.77
CA LEU A 75 -3.53 -12.05 -3.43
C LEU A 75 -2.35 -11.37 -4.08
N PHE A 76 -1.22 -11.32 -3.40
CA PHE A 76 -0.04 -10.59 -3.87
C PHE A 76 0.98 -11.47 -4.59
N GLU A 77 0.81 -12.80 -4.53
CA GLU A 77 1.72 -13.78 -5.18
C GLU A 77 3.19 -13.50 -4.85
N ASP A 78 3.45 -13.13 -3.60
CA ASP A 78 4.79 -12.76 -3.09
C ASP A 78 5.48 -11.62 -3.85
N ARG A 79 4.71 -10.76 -4.53
CA ARG A 79 5.25 -9.60 -5.24
C ARG A 79 5.53 -8.47 -4.24
N ILE A 80 6.75 -8.41 -3.77
CA ILE A 80 7.22 -7.38 -2.84
C ILE A 80 8.23 -6.48 -3.54
N VAL A 81 7.96 -5.18 -3.54
CA VAL A 81 8.84 -4.17 -4.13
C VAL A 81 9.81 -3.69 -3.06
N GLU A 82 11.09 -3.95 -3.26
CA GLU A 82 12.13 -3.56 -2.33
C GLU A 82 12.53 -2.09 -2.52
N TRP A 83 12.89 -1.45 -1.42
CA TRP A 83 13.34 -0.06 -1.43
C TRP A 83 14.72 0.07 -2.07
N THR A 84 14.85 0.98 -3.04
CA THR A 84 16.09 1.18 -3.79
C THR A 84 16.64 2.60 -3.62
N LEU A 85 17.84 2.84 -4.13
CA LEU A 85 18.42 4.19 -4.18
C LEU A 85 17.52 5.14 -4.99
N ALA A 86 16.98 4.68 -6.11
CA ALA A 86 16.06 5.48 -6.93
C ALA A 86 14.82 5.88 -6.12
N ASP A 87 14.31 5.00 -5.27
CA ASP A 87 13.18 5.30 -4.40
C ASP A 87 13.54 6.36 -3.37
N ALA A 88 14.72 6.28 -2.78
CA ALA A 88 15.19 7.27 -1.82
C ALA A 88 15.31 8.66 -2.45
N GLU A 89 15.85 8.74 -3.66
CA GLU A 89 15.97 9.99 -4.39
C GLU A 89 14.60 10.57 -4.76
N ALA A 90 13.69 9.72 -5.24
CA ALA A 90 12.32 10.13 -5.57
C ALA A 90 11.58 10.61 -4.32
N CYS A 91 11.75 9.92 -3.20
CA CYS A 91 11.14 10.30 -1.92
C CYS A 91 11.62 11.69 -1.47
N ALA A 92 12.92 11.96 -1.59
CA ALA A 92 13.48 13.27 -1.26
C ALA A 92 12.83 14.39 -2.09
N ARG A 93 12.63 14.16 -3.38
CA ARG A 93 11.97 15.12 -4.27
C ARG A 93 10.50 15.33 -3.90
N ILE A 94 9.79 14.26 -3.60
CA ILE A 94 8.38 14.31 -3.20
C ILE A 94 8.24 15.12 -1.92
N MET A 95 9.06 14.83 -0.91
CA MET A 95 9.00 15.50 0.38
C MET A 95 9.39 16.98 0.26
N GLU A 96 10.38 17.33 -0.57
CA GLU A 96 10.74 18.71 -0.82
C GLU A 96 9.59 19.49 -1.47
N ASN A 97 8.92 18.88 -2.44
CA ASN A 97 7.76 19.48 -3.09
C ASN A 97 6.62 19.73 -2.10
N LYS A 98 6.37 18.77 -1.20
CA LYS A 98 5.37 18.93 -0.14
C LYS A 98 5.72 20.07 0.82
N ARG A 99 6.99 20.18 1.24
CA ARG A 99 7.44 21.30 2.09
C ARG A 99 7.23 22.66 1.39
N ARG A 100 7.54 22.76 0.11
CA ARG A 100 7.35 23.98 -0.67
C ARG A 100 5.89 24.39 -0.75
N ARG A 101 4.97 23.44 -0.68
CA ARG A 101 3.52 23.66 -0.69
C ARG A 101 2.95 23.89 0.70
N GLY A 102 3.79 23.87 1.75
CA GLY A 102 3.36 24.06 3.12
C GLY A 102 2.65 22.86 3.73
N GLU A 103 2.79 21.69 3.15
CA GLU A 103 2.18 20.47 3.69
C GLU A 103 2.96 19.96 4.91
N ALA A 104 2.23 19.53 5.94
CA ALA A 104 2.83 18.90 7.10
C ALA A 104 3.34 17.50 6.72
N LEU A 105 4.53 17.12 7.21
CA LEU A 105 5.18 15.86 6.83
C LEU A 105 5.17 14.80 7.94
N ASP A 106 4.99 15.20 9.19
CA ASP A 106 5.27 14.35 10.35
C ASP A 106 4.44 13.07 10.39
N ASP A 107 3.18 13.12 9.95
CA ASP A 107 2.26 11.98 9.99
C ASP A 107 2.19 11.21 8.67
N HIS A 108 2.91 11.65 7.63
CA HIS A 108 2.71 11.16 6.25
C HIS A 108 3.97 10.61 5.60
N VAL A 109 5.02 10.34 6.38
CA VAL A 109 6.28 9.80 5.86
C VAL A 109 6.10 8.44 5.18
N PRO A 110 5.33 7.48 5.76
CA PRO A 110 5.09 6.21 5.07
C PRO A 110 4.37 6.37 3.74
N ASP A 111 3.45 7.32 3.62
CA ASP A 111 2.75 7.59 2.35
C ASP A 111 3.71 8.15 1.31
N ALA A 112 4.66 9.00 1.71
CA ALA A 112 5.71 9.50 0.82
C ALA A 112 6.64 8.38 0.34
N PHE A 113 6.96 7.44 1.21
CA PHE A 113 7.75 6.26 0.84
C PHE A 113 7.00 5.41 -0.18
N LEU A 114 5.72 5.14 0.06
CA LEU A 114 4.90 4.37 -0.88
C LEU A 114 4.76 5.10 -2.22
N ALA A 115 4.52 6.40 -2.19
CA ALA A 115 4.44 7.22 -3.41
C ALA A 115 5.74 7.14 -4.23
N ALA A 116 6.90 7.22 -3.57
CA ALA A 116 8.20 7.09 -4.23
C ALA A 116 8.38 5.72 -4.89
N ALA A 117 8.04 4.65 -4.18
CA ALA A 117 8.12 3.30 -4.72
C ALA A 117 7.23 3.11 -5.95
N ALA A 118 6.04 3.69 -5.92
CA ALA A 118 5.12 3.64 -7.06
C ALA A 118 5.62 4.50 -8.23
N ALA A 119 6.08 5.72 -7.95
CA ALA A 119 6.52 6.67 -8.99
C ALA A 119 7.70 6.15 -9.79
N THR A 120 8.70 5.56 -9.13
CA THR A 120 9.90 5.04 -9.82
C THR A 120 9.61 3.88 -10.74
N ARG A 121 8.48 3.19 -10.56
CA ARG A 121 8.07 2.00 -11.32
C ARG A 121 6.87 2.24 -12.23
N GLY A 122 6.30 3.44 -12.21
CA GLY A 122 5.09 3.74 -12.97
C GLY A 122 3.87 2.97 -12.51
N LEU A 123 3.75 2.70 -11.21
CA LEU A 123 2.66 1.95 -10.62
C LEU A 123 1.60 2.90 -10.05
N ALA A 124 0.35 2.44 -10.04
CA ALA A 124 -0.74 3.11 -9.32
C ALA A 124 -0.86 2.56 -7.90
N VAL A 125 -1.52 3.30 -7.03
CA VAL A 125 -1.69 2.93 -5.62
C VAL A 125 -3.17 2.81 -5.28
N VAL A 126 -3.54 1.74 -4.60
CA VAL A 126 -4.86 1.56 -4.01
C VAL A 126 -4.77 1.99 -2.55
N THR A 127 -5.48 3.05 -2.18
CA THR A 127 -5.42 3.64 -0.84
C THR A 127 -6.70 4.37 -0.49
N ARG A 128 -7.03 4.41 0.79
CA ARG A 128 -8.08 5.27 1.31
C ARG A 128 -7.62 6.72 1.43
N ASN A 129 -6.32 6.94 1.58
CA ASN A 129 -5.71 8.25 1.83
C ASN A 129 -5.26 8.94 0.55
N THR A 130 -6.14 9.05 -0.45
CA THR A 130 -5.79 9.59 -1.77
C THR A 130 -5.21 11.01 -1.69
N GLY A 131 -5.66 11.81 -0.71
CA GLY A 131 -5.16 13.17 -0.51
C GLY A 131 -3.66 13.25 -0.26
N GLU A 132 -3.08 12.24 0.38
CA GLU A 132 -1.65 12.20 0.70
C GLU A 132 -0.78 11.99 -0.54
N PHE A 133 -1.37 11.52 -1.63
CA PHE A 133 -0.68 11.27 -2.89
C PHE A 133 -0.83 12.41 -3.89
N ARG A 134 -1.48 13.50 -3.51
CA ARG A 134 -1.58 14.69 -4.36
C ARG A 134 -0.19 15.25 -4.64
N ASN A 135 0.00 15.72 -5.87
CA ASN A 135 1.26 16.33 -6.32
C ASN A 135 2.48 15.38 -6.27
N THR A 136 2.24 14.08 -6.25
CA THR A 136 3.31 13.07 -6.30
C THR A 136 3.50 12.49 -7.71
N GLY A 137 2.56 12.74 -8.62
CA GLY A 137 2.55 12.12 -9.94
C GLY A 137 2.03 10.69 -9.97
N VAL A 138 1.60 10.17 -8.83
CA VAL A 138 1.11 8.79 -8.70
C VAL A 138 -0.41 8.76 -8.83
N GLU A 139 -0.93 7.90 -9.70
CA GLU A 139 -2.36 7.64 -9.80
C GLU A 139 -2.83 6.85 -8.59
N THR A 140 -3.98 7.24 -8.02
CA THR A 140 -4.56 6.55 -6.86
C THR A 140 -6.01 6.18 -7.09
N VAL A 141 -6.46 5.12 -6.41
CA VAL A 141 -7.86 4.73 -6.35
C VAL A 141 -8.24 4.43 -4.91
N ASP A 142 -9.35 4.98 -4.47
CA ASP A 142 -9.96 4.62 -3.17
C ASP A 142 -10.95 3.47 -3.43
N PRO A 143 -10.67 2.25 -2.93
CA PRO A 143 -11.51 1.09 -3.21
C PRO A 143 -12.85 1.12 -2.45
N TRP A 144 -12.99 1.95 -1.42
CA TRP A 144 -14.26 2.14 -0.74
C TRP A 144 -15.25 2.92 -1.59
N VAL A 145 -14.75 3.77 -2.47
CA VAL A 145 -15.56 4.61 -3.38
C VAL A 145 -15.53 4.09 -4.81
N GLY A 146 -14.44 3.43 -5.19
CA GLY A 146 -14.25 2.88 -6.54
C GLY A 146 -13.98 3.93 -7.61
N VAL A 147 -13.51 5.12 -7.23
CA VAL A 147 -13.25 6.23 -8.15
C VAL A 147 -11.74 6.45 -8.30
N ARG A 148 -11.27 6.50 -9.56
CA ARG A 148 -9.89 6.90 -9.87
C ARG A 148 -9.75 8.41 -9.70
N ILE A 149 -8.69 8.78 -9.01
CA ILE A 149 -8.39 10.19 -8.74
C ILE A 149 -7.01 10.53 -9.30
#